data_dd09a6cb138150aa799569a45187aeb0
#
_entry.id   dd09a6cb138150aa799569a45187aeb0
#
_cell.length_a   1.000
_cell.length_b   1.000
_cell.length_c   1.000
_cell.angle_alpha   90.00
_cell.angle_beta   90.00
_cell.angle_gamma   90.00
#
_symmetry.space_group_name_H-M   'P 1'
#
loop_
_entity.id
_entity.type
_entity.pdbx_description
1 polymer ?
#
loop_
_entity_poly.entity_id
_entity_poly.type
_entity_poly.pdbx_seq_one_letter_code
_entity_poly.pdbx_strand_id
1 'polypeptide(L)'
;GMGNTIVLDPYDVWRLTGGLGVSLQQLLAGHLELNVVDGIILPNLKLAGDSEQCTFLNDAGRCSIHPYRPGICRLFPLGRYYEEDGFNYILQIHECEKPNRSKVKIRKWMDTPDMERYDAYIADWHAFLKQLRIRIGAELDGETAVKASADGANGTLSPDLAKSVSMYILQRFYLLPYDTSRDFYSQYEARMAAAKEWSENL
;
A
#
# COMPACT_ATOMS: atom_id res chain seq x y z
N GLY A 1 4.43 15.01 10.46
CA GLY A 1 5.37 13.92 10.33
C GLY A 1 4.82 12.88 9.40
N MET A 2 5.61 12.41 8.45
CA MET A 2 5.24 11.16 7.78
C MET A 2 5.36 10.06 8.82
N GLY A 3 4.31 9.23 9.00
CA GLY A 3 4.37 8.09 9.93
C GLY A 3 5.52 7.15 9.56
N ASN A 4 5.98 6.37 10.52
CA ASN A 4 7.18 5.52 10.43
C ASN A 4 7.10 4.40 9.38
N THR A 5 6.01 4.30 8.63
CA THR A 5 5.78 3.25 7.64
C THR A 5 5.09 3.82 6.41
N ILE A 6 5.80 3.81 5.29
CA ILE A 6 5.23 4.15 3.98
C ILE A 6 5.13 2.85 3.18
N VAL A 7 4.02 2.15 3.38
CA VAL A 7 3.74 0.87 2.72
C VAL A 7 3.47 1.10 1.24
N LEU A 8 4.08 0.27 0.39
CA LEU A 8 3.89 0.29 -1.05
C LEU A 8 2.88 -0.77 -1.46
N ASP A 9 1.94 -0.38 -2.27
CA ASP A 9 1.07 -1.32 -2.98
C ASP A 9 1.69 -1.79 -4.31
N PRO A 10 1.14 -2.80 -4.99
CA PRO A 10 1.67 -3.30 -6.26
C PRO A 10 1.74 -2.25 -7.37
N TYR A 11 0.79 -1.29 -7.42
CA TYR A 11 0.80 -0.19 -8.37
C TYR A 11 1.98 0.75 -8.14
N ASP A 12 2.31 1.01 -6.88
CA ASP A 12 3.46 1.83 -6.52
C ASP A 12 4.77 1.22 -7.04
N VAL A 13 4.95 -0.09 -6.86
CA VAL A 13 6.13 -0.80 -7.37
C VAL A 13 6.19 -0.79 -8.89
N TRP A 14 5.07 -1.02 -9.58
CA TRP A 14 4.99 -0.90 -11.04
C TRP A 14 5.39 0.49 -11.52
N ARG A 15 4.89 1.54 -10.89
CA ARG A 15 5.24 2.93 -11.23
C ARG A 15 6.71 3.26 -10.96
N LEU A 16 7.23 2.83 -9.81
CA LEU A 16 8.62 3.09 -9.44
C LEU A 16 9.59 2.37 -10.39
N THR A 17 9.38 1.09 -10.64
CA THR A 17 10.26 0.30 -11.52
C THR A 17 10.20 0.80 -12.96
N GLY A 18 9.02 1.09 -13.49
CA GLY A 18 8.85 1.64 -14.84
C GLY A 18 9.40 3.06 -14.98
N GLY A 19 9.12 3.92 -14.00
CA GLY A 19 9.52 5.32 -14.05
C GLY A 19 11.03 5.56 -13.84
N LEU A 20 11.66 4.73 -13.02
CA LEU A 20 13.09 4.81 -12.74
C LEU A 20 13.95 3.89 -13.63
N GLY A 21 13.33 2.97 -14.36
CA GLY A 21 14.03 1.99 -15.18
C GLY A 21 14.87 1.00 -14.36
N VAL A 22 14.41 0.64 -13.16
CA VAL A 22 15.12 -0.24 -12.23
C VAL A 22 14.25 -1.42 -11.81
N SER A 23 14.90 -2.51 -11.36
CA SER A 23 14.19 -3.66 -10.79
C SER A 23 13.78 -3.43 -9.34
N LEU A 24 12.83 -4.24 -8.85
CA LEU A 24 12.48 -4.25 -7.42
C LEU A 24 13.70 -4.59 -6.55
N GLN A 25 14.56 -5.50 -6.98
CA GLN A 25 15.79 -5.89 -6.27
C GLN A 25 16.75 -4.70 -6.11
N GLN A 26 16.89 -3.88 -7.14
CA GLN A 26 17.67 -2.64 -7.07
C GLN A 26 17.07 -1.63 -6.12
N LEU A 27 15.73 -1.49 -6.08
CA LEU A 27 15.05 -0.65 -5.10
C LEU A 27 15.24 -1.15 -3.66
N LEU A 28 15.13 -2.45 -3.43
CA LEU A 28 15.37 -3.08 -2.12
C LEU A 28 16.82 -2.92 -1.63
N ALA A 29 17.78 -2.81 -2.54
CA ALA A 29 19.18 -2.61 -2.18
C ALA A 29 19.46 -1.24 -1.52
N GLY A 30 18.63 -0.21 -1.79
CA GLY A 30 18.92 1.14 -1.30
C GLY A 30 17.73 1.94 -0.77
N HIS A 31 16.55 1.70 -1.26
CA HIS A 31 15.41 2.60 -1.07
C HIS A 31 14.16 1.96 -0.48
N LEU A 32 14.08 0.65 -0.48
CA LEU A 32 12.97 -0.09 0.10
C LEU A 32 13.46 -1.04 1.17
N GLU A 33 12.56 -1.43 2.04
CA GLU A 33 12.74 -2.49 3.03
C GLU A 33 11.47 -3.32 3.15
N LEU A 34 11.56 -4.51 3.72
CA LEU A 34 10.44 -5.39 3.96
C LEU A 34 10.09 -5.34 5.45
N ASN A 35 8.88 -4.90 5.77
CA ASN A 35 8.40 -4.80 7.14
C ASN A 35 7.13 -5.61 7.35
N VAL A 36 6.92 -6.09 8.56
CA VAL A 36 5.65 -6.70 8.97
C VAL A 36 4.63 -5.58 9.19
N VAL A 37 3.55 -5.62 8.41
CA VAL A 37 2.44 -4.67 8.49
C VAL A 37 1.16 -5.47 8.75
N ASP A 38 0.64 -5.35 9.95
CA ASP A 38 -0.55 -6.11 10.41
C ASP A 38 -0.44 -7.62 10.12
N GLY A 39 0.70 -8.21 10.47
CA GLY A 39 0.98 -9.64 10.32
C GLY A 39 1.42 -10.10 8.92
N ILE A 40 1.43 -9.24 7.91
CA ILE A 40 1.87 -9.56 6.54
C ILE A 40 3.14 -8.77 6.21
N ILE A 41 4.14 -9.41 5.61
CA ILE A 41 5.36 -8.73 5.15
C ILE A 41 5.08 -8.00 3.83
N LEU A 42 5.27 -6.68 3.84
CA LEU A 42 5.06 -5.80 2.69
C LEU A 42 6.26 -4.89 2.46
N PRO A 43 6.51 -4.46 1.20
CA PRO A 43 7.53 -3.46 0.91
C PRO A 43 7.15 -2.09 1.47
N ASN A 44 8.14 -1.40 2.01
CA ASN A 44 8.02 -0.04 2.54
C ASN A 44 9.13 0.84 1.98
N LEU A 45 8.90 2.15 1.92
CA LEU A 45 9.99 3.07 1.69
C LEU A 45 10.95 3.04 2.87
N LYS A 46 12.25 2.94 2.56
CA LYS A 46 13.30 2.99 3.57
C LYS A 46 13.46 4.42 4.07
N LEU A 47 13.43 4.56 5.38
CA LEU A 47 13.77 5.79 6.08
C LEU A 47 15.21 5.67 6.59
N ALA A 48 15.98 6.76 6.51
CA ALA A 48 17.38 6.76 6.87
C ALA A 48 17.72 7.92 7.82
N GLY A 49 18.79 7.73 8.62
CA GLY A 49 19.29 8.70 9.58
C GLY A 49 18.41 8.80 10.84
N ASP A 50 18.90 9.56 11.82
CA ASP A 50 18.22 9.77 13.11
C ASP A 50 16.89 10.54 12.97
N SER A 51 16.71 11.25 11.86
CA SER A 51 15.51 12.01 11.54
C SER A 51 14.47 11.21 10.73
N GLU A 52 14.72 9.91 10.48
CA GLU A 52 13.85 9.02 9.72
C GLU A 52 13.38 9.64 8.38
N GLN A 53 14.32 10.18 7.62
CA GLN A 53 14.02 10.80 6.33
C GLN A 53 13.95 9.76 5.20
N CYS A 54 12.99 9.97 4.30
CA CYS A 54 12.86 9.14 3.11
C CYS A 54 14.14 9.21 2.26
N THR A 55 14.68 8.05 1.86
CA THR A 55 15.91 7.94 1.05
C THR A 55 15.80 8.55 -0.36
N PHE A 56 14.60 8.92 -0.79
CA PHE A 56 14.36 9.65 -2.04
C PHE A 56 14.31 11.18 -1.86
N LEU A 57 14.61 11.70 -0.68
CA LEU A 57 14.78 13.15 -0.53
C LEU A 57 16.16 13.55 -1.01
N ASN A 58 16.23 14.65 -1.76
CA ASN A 58 17.49 15.28 -2.12
C ASN A 58 17.94 16.25 -1.01
N ASP A 59 19.13 16.84 -1.16
CA ASP A 59 19.72 17.78 -0.19
C ASP A 59 18.85 19.03 0.06
N ALA A 60 17.97 19.38 -0.86
CA ALA A 60 16.99 20.46 -0.70
C ALA A 60 15.69 20.02 -0.01
N GLY A 61 15.62 18.78 0.51
CA GLY A 61 14.43 18.20 1.15
C GLY A 61 13.26 17.94 0.19
N ARG A 62 13.52 17.84 -1.11
CA ARG A 62 12.51 17.58 -2.14
C ARG A 62 12.57 16.12 -2.61
N CYS A 63 11.41 15.57 -2.90
CA CYS A 63 11.30 14.21 -3.43
C CYS A 63 11.90 14.13 -4.84
N SER A 64 12.97 13.33 -5.02
CA SER A 64 13.65 13.12 -6.30
C SER A 64 12.82 12.30 -7.28
N ILE A 65 11.88 11.49 -6.78
CA ILE A 65 10.97 10.65 -7.56
C ILE A 65 9.55 11.25 -7.65
N HIS A 66 9.42 12.58 -7.55
CA HIS A 66 8.12 13.24 -7.47
C HIS A 66 7.08 12.77 -8.50
N PRO A 67 7.41 12.55 -9.79
CA PRO A 67 6.46 12.03 -10.79
C PRO A 67 5.98 10.60 -10.51
N TYR A 68 6.76 9.82 -9.77
CA TYR A 68 6.53 8.40 -9.50
C TYR A 68 6.22 8.10 -8.04
N ARG A 69 5.92 9.14 -7.24
CA ARG A 69 5.61 8.99 -5.80
C ARG A 69 4.59 7.91 -5.54
N PRO A 70 4.78 7.10 -4.48
CA PRO A 70 3.77 6.16 -4.01
C PRO A 70 2.41 6.82 -3.75
N GLY A 71 1.35 6.04 -3.83
CA GLY A 71 -0.03 6.51 -3.66
C GLY A 71 -0.26 7.22 -2.34
N ILE A 72 0.30 6.70 -1.24
CA ILE A 72 0.21 7.34 0.08
C ILE A 72 0.93 8.71 0.13
N CYS A 73 2.05 8.85 -0.58
CA CYS A 73 2.75 10.14 -0.68
C CYS A 73 1.99 11.16 -1.54
N ARG A 74 1.23 10.70 -2.56
CA ARG A 74 0.34 11.57 -3.35
C ARG A 74 -0.92 11.93 -2.58
N LEU A 75 -1.39 11.01 -1.76
CA LEU A 75 -2.60 11.16 -0.98
C LEU A 75 -2.46 12.29 0.05
N PHE A 76 -1.32 12.37 0.74
CA PHE A 76 -1.11 13.36 1.81
C PHE A 76 -1.42 14.81 1.37
N PRO A 77 -2.17 15.60 2.13
CA PRO A 77 -2.68 15.38 3.49
C PRO A 77 -4.07 14.73 3.56
N LEU A 78 -4.51 14.06 2.51
CA LEU A 78 -5.74 13.28 2.56
C LEU A 78 -5.48 11.92 3.23
N GLY A 79 -6.55 11.30 3.72
CA GLY A 79 -6.62 9.91 4.14
C GLY A 79 -7.73 9.19 3.40
N ARG A 80 -7.82 7.88 3.56
CA ARG A 80 -8.95 7.06 3.12
C ARG A 80 -9.68 6.51 4.32
N TYR A 81 -10.97 6.75 4.38
CA TYR A 81 -11.86 6.13 5.35
C TYR A 81 -12.58 4.98 4.66
N TYR A 82 -12.25 3.74 5.06
CA TYR A 82 -12.76 2.54 4.42
C TYR A 82 -14.12 2.16 4.99
N GLU A 83 -15.05 1.84 4.11
CA GLU A 83 -16.40 1.37 4.37
C GLU A 83 -16.59 -0.05 3.79
N GLU A 84 -17.82 -0.62 3.85
CA GLU A 84 -18.06 -1.96 3.33
C GLU A 84 -17.82 -2.06 1.81
N ASP A 85 -18.25 -1.04 1.06
CA ASP A 85 -18.21 -1.02 -0.40
C ASP A 85 -17.12 -0.08 -0.99
N GLY A 86 -16.04 0.17 -0.25
CA GLY A 86 -14.98 1.02 -0.76
C GLY A 86 -14.40 1.97 0.29
N PHE A 87 -14.13 3.22 -0.11
CA PHE A 87 -13.63 4.25 0.81
C PHE A 87 -14.03 5.65 0.38
N ASN A 88 -14.01 6.56 1.35
CA ASN A 88 -14.13 7.99 1.12
C ASN A 88 -12.80 8.70 1.41
N TYR A 89 -12.50 9.74 0.63
CA TYR A 89 -11.37 10.61 0.93
C TYR A 89 -11.71 11.57 2.06
N ILE A 90 -10.86 11.63 3.07
CA ILE A 90 -10.97 12.55 4.21
C ILE A 90 -9.77 13.48 4.26
N LEU A 91 -9.97 14.71 4.70
CA LEU A 91 -8.87 15.65 4.92
C LEU A 91 -8.36 15.52 6.36
N GLN A 92 -7.09 15.19 6.51
CA GLN A 92 -6.40 15.17 7.80
C GLN A 92 -6.01 16.62 8.19
N ILE A 93 -6.91 17.28 8.90
CA ILE A 93 -6.85 18.74 9.10
C ILE A 93 -5.59 19.18 9.85
N HIS A 94 -5.10 18.35 10.77
CA HIS A 94 -3.95 18.66 11.62
C HIS A 94 -2.60 18.30 10.99
N GLU A 95 -2.58 17.55 9.87
CA GLU A 95 -1.35 17.09 9.22
C GLU A 95 -0.73 18.13 8.27
N CYS A 96 -1.43 19.17 7.92
CA CYS A 96 -0.96 20.19 6.99
C CYS A 96 -0.98 21.58 7.64
N GLU A 97 0.18 22.08 8.01
CA GLU A 97 0.36 23.37 8.68
C GLU A 97 0.37 24.60 7.73
N LYS A 98 0.22 24.40 6.40
CA LYS A 98 0.26 25.50 5.44
C LYS A 98 -0.91 26.47 5.66
N PRO A 99 -0.66 27.77 5.88
CA PRO A 99 -1.69 28.80 5.86
C PRO A 99 -2.22 28.99 4.42
N ASN A 100 -3.42 29.52 4.27
CA ASN A 100 -4.03 29.88 2.98
C ASN A 100 -4.14 28.70 2.00
N ARG A 101 -4.81 27.61 2.42
CA ARG A 101 -5.05 26.43 1.59
C ARG A 101 -6.02 26.75 0.44
N SER A 102 -5.63 26.39 -0.78
CA SER A 102 -6.53 26.46 -1.95
C SER A 102 -7.45 25.25 -1.98
N LYS A 103 -8.69 25.43 -2.44
CA LYS A 103 -9.58 24.31 -2.75
C LYS A 103 -9.12 23.66 -4.04
N VAL A 104 -8.75 22.38 -3.98
CA VAL A 104 -8.33 21.58 -5.14
C VAL A 104 -9.21 20.33 -5.21
N LYS A 105 -9.67 19.98 -6.41
CA LYS A 105 -10.40 18.72 -6.62
C LYS A 105 -9.48 17.53 -6.31
N ILE A 106 -9.98 16.50 -5.64
CA ILE A 106 -9.23 15.29 -5.26
C ILE A 106 -8.52 14.68 -6.48
N ARG A 107 -9.21 14.52 -7.61
CA ARG A 107 -8.64 14.01 -8.86
C ARG A 107 -7.38 14.79 -9.31
N LYS A 108 -7.40 16.12 -9.19
CA LYS A 108 -6.26 16.96 -9.54
C LYS A 108 -5.15 16.86 -8.50
N TRP A 109 -5.50 16.67 -7.24
CA TRP A 109 -4.54 16.50 -6.15
C TRP A 109 -3.79 15.17 -6.27
N MET A 110 -4.51 14.09 -6.49
CA MET A 110 -3.95 12.73 -6.58
C MET A 110 -3.07 12.55 -7.82
N ASP A 111 -3.30 13.32 -8.88
CA ASP A 111 -2.51 13.28 -10.13
C ASP A 111 -2.25 11.84 -10.62
N THR A 112 -3.33 11.05 -10.64
CA THR A 112 -3.28 9.64 -11.00
C THR A 112 -4.13 9.40 -12.24
N PRO A 113 -3.56 8.81 -13.31
CA PRO A 113 -4.35 8.44 -14.48
C PRO A 113 -5.47 7.46 -14.11
N ASP A 114 -6.62 7.61 -14.77
CA ASP A 114 -7.78 6.75 -14.57
C ASP A 114 -8.12 6.54 -13.08
N MET A 115 -8.46 7.64 -12.42
CA MET A 115 -8.70 7.69 -10.98
C MET A 115 -9.77 6.71 -10.53
N GLU A 116 -10.77 6.44 -11.36
CA GLU A 116 -11.86 5.50 -11.05
C GLU A 116 -11.34 4.06 -10.97
N ARG A 117 -10.53 3.63 -11.95
CA ARG A 117 -9.89 2.31 -11.90
C ARG A 117 -8.89 2.21 -10.75
N TYR A 118 -8.16 3.29 -10.49
CA TYR A 118 -7.24 3.33 -9.36
C TYR A 118 -7.97 3.17 -8.02
N ASP A 119 -9.08 3.86 -7.81
CA ASP A 119 -9.86 3.75 -6.58
C ASP A 119 -10.47 2.35 -6.41
N ALA A 120 -10.99 1.76 -7.48
CA ALA A 120 -11.48 0.38 -7.47
C ALA A 120 -10.38 -0.63 -7.13
N TYR A 121 -9.19 -0.46 -7.73
CA TYR A 121 -8.01 -1.26 -7.43
C TYR A 121 -7.59 -1.15 -5.95
N ILE A 122 -7.52 0.06 -5.42
CA ILE A 122 -7.13 0.28 -4.01
C ILE A 122 -8.15 -0.37 -3.05
N ALA A 123 -9.44 -0.26 -3.35
CA ALA A 123 -10.49 -0.89 -2.56
C ALA A 123 -10.38 -2.42 -2.57
N ASP A 124 -10.18 -3.02 -3.76
CA ASP A 124 -10.01 -4.47 -3.91
C ASP A 124 -8.74 -4.98 -3.20
N TRP A 125 -7.61 -4.29 -3.37
CA TRP A 125 -6.35 -4.62 -2.68
C TRP A 125 -6.49 -4.56 -1.16
N HIS A 126 -7.09 -3.49 -0.64
CA HIS A 126 -7.33 -3.34 0.79
C HIS A 126 -8.24 -4.44 1.34
N ALA A 127 -9.36 -4.72 0.66
CA ALA A 127 -10.30 -5.76 1.06
C ALA A 127 -9.64 -7.14 1.08
N PHE A 128 -8.81 -7.46 0.08
CA PHE A 128 -8.09 -8.72 0.02
C PHE A 128 -7.09 -8.88 1.17
N LEU A 129 -6.26 -7.86 1.43
CA LEU A 129 -5.34 -7.89 2.57
C LEU A 129 -6.08 -7.99 3.90
N LYS A 130 -7.20 -7.30 4.06
CA LYS A 130 -8.03 -7.38 5.28
C LYS A 130 -8.54 -8.80 5.51
N GLN A 131 -9.03 -9.49 4.49
CA GLN A 131 -9.46 -10.90 4.59
C GLN A 131 -8.31 -11.81 5.01
N LEU A 132 -7.12 -11.64 4.42
CA LEU A 132 -5.94 -12.43 4.79
C LEU A 132 -5.51 -12.18 6.24
N ARG A 133 -5.54 -10.92 6.71
CA ARG A 133 -5.24 -10.56 8.10
C ARG A 133 -6.19 -11.25 9.09
N ILE A 134 -7.47 -11.27 8.79
CA ILE A 134 -8.47 -12.00 9.59
C ILE A 134 -8.12 -13.49 9.65
N ARG A 135 -7.78 -14.11 8.52
CA ARG A 135 -7.46 -15.55 8.46
C ARG A 135 -6.20 -15.92 9.23
N ILE A 136 -5.17 -15.09 9.20
CA ILE A 136 -3.94 -15.35 9.97
C ILE A 136 -4.08 -15.02 11.46
N GLY A 137 -5.20 -14.45 11.89
CA GLY A 137 -5.44 -14.04 13.28
C GLY A 137 -4.67 -12.79 13.69
N ALA A 138 -4.33 -11.91 12.74
CA ALA A 138 -3.70 -10.63 13.06
C ALA A 138 -4.70 -9.71 13.78
N GLU A 139 -4.19 -8.94 14.75
CA GLU A 139 -4.99 -7.89 15.37
C GLU A 139 -5.40 -6.85 14.31
N LEU A 140 -6.66 -6.49 14.33
CA LEU A 140 -7.23 -5.49 13.46
C LEU A 140 -7.50 -4.24 14.28
N ASP A 141 -7.11 -3.08 13.74
CA ASP A 141 -7.36 -1.80 14.42
C ASP A 141 -8.85 -1.43 14.43
N GLY A 142 -9.33 -0.92 15.58
CA GLY A 142 -10.60 -0.24 15.72
C GLY A 142 -11.86 -1.10 15.50
N GLU A 143 -12.81 -0.57 14.70
CA GLU A 143 -14.13 -1.19 14.48
C GLU A 143 -14.08 -2.58 13.84
N THR A 144 -13.02 -2.88 13.10
CA THR A 144 -12.83 -4.18 12.44
C THR A 144 -12.54 -5.29 13.45
N ALA A 145 -11.82 -4.97 14.53
CA ALA A 145 -11.56 -5.90 15.62
C ALA A 145 -12.84 -6.32 16.35
N VAL A 146 -13.78 -5.38 16.51
CA VAL A 146 -15.09 -5.64 17.15
C VAL A 146 -15.95 -6.59 16.31
N LYS A 147 -16.00 -6.40 14.98
CA LYS A 147 -16.74 -7.29 14.07
C LYS A 147 -16.12 -8.70 14.02
N ALA A 148 -14.79 -8.80 13.92
CA ALA A 148 -14.10 -10.10 13.90
C ALA A 148 -14.32 -10.90 15.21
N SER A 149 -14.36 -10.23 16.34
CA SER A 149 -14.67 -10.85 17.65
C SER A 149 -16.12 -11.33 17.75
N ALA A 150 -17.06 -10.61 17.11
CA ALA A 150 -18.48 -10.99 17.06
C ALA A 150 -18.72 -12.26 16.22
N ASP A 151 -17.92 -12.46 15.17
CA ASP A 151 -17.98 -13.63 14.29
C ASP A 151 -17.23 -14.87 14.82
N GLY A 152 -16.76 -14.82 16.08
CA GLY A 152 -16.10 -15.96 16.75
C GLY A 152 -14.64 -16.20 16.34
N ALA A 153 -14.04 -15.29 15.60
CA ALA A 153 -12.61 -15.32 15.28
C ALA A 153 -11.78 -14.90 16.53
N ASN A 154 -11.59 -15.82 17.44
CA ASN A 154 -10.62 -15.70 18.53
C ASN A 154 -9.21 -15.90 17.93
N GLY A 155 -8.69 -14.85 17.28
CA GLY A 155 -7.45 -14.95 16.52
C GLY A 155 -6.22 -14.80 17.40
N THR A 156 -5.61 -15.91 17.77
CA THR A 156 -4.18 -15.91 18.03
C THR A 156 -3.48 -15.95 16.68
N LEU A 157 -2.57 -15.00 16.43
CA LEU A 157 -1.76 -14.97 15.22
C LEU A 157 -1.13 -16.34 14.95
N SER A 158 -1.37 -16.91 13.76
CA SER A 158 -0.72 -18.15 13.31
C SER A 158 0.59 -17.80 12.59
N PRO A 159 1.79 -17.98 13.21
CA PRO A 159 3.05 -17.56 12.61
C PRO A 159 3.36 -18.27 11.28
N ASP A 160 3.06 -19.57 11.19
CA ASP A 160 3.32 -20.35 9.97
C ASP A 160 2.40 -19.94 8.83
N LEU A 161 1.12 -19.69 9.13
CA LEU A 161 0.18 -19.19 8.14
C LEU A 161 0.52 -17.78 7.71
N ALA A 162 0.86 -16.89 8.65
CA ALA A 162 1.30 -15.52 8.36
C ALA A 162 2.55 -15.50 7.46
N LYS A 163 3.50 -16.41 7.70
CA LYS A 163 4.68 -16.60 6.85
C LYS A 163 4.29 -17.06 5.44
N SER A 164 3.42 -18.06 5.32
CA SER A 164 2.95 -18.58 4.02
C SER A 164 2.22 -17.51 3.22
N VAL A 165 1.32 -16.75 3.87
CA VAL A 165 0.61 -15.61 3.29
C VAL A 165 1.60 -14.54 2.82
N SER A 166 2.55 -14.15 3.66
CA SER A 166 3.56 -13.14 3.31
C SER A 166 4.39 -13.56 2.11
N MET A 167 4.86 -14.81 2.08
CA MET A 167 5.62 -15.34 0.95
C MET A 167 4.81 -15.35 -0.34
N TYR A 168 3.56 -15.77 -0.29
CA TYR A 168 2.68 -15.76 -1.46
C TYR A 168 2.45 -14.34 -2.00
N ILE A 169 2.10 -13.41 -1.10
CA ILE A 169 1.88 -12.00 -1.46
C ILE A 169 3.12 -11.38 -2.08
N LEU A 170 4.29 -11.56 -1.46
CA LEU A 170 5.54 -11.04 -2.00
C LEU A 170 5.86 -11.62 -3.37
N GLN A 171 5.77 -12.94 -3.54
CA GLN A 171 6.03 -13.59 -4.83
C GLN A 171 5.05 -13.14 -5.91
N ARG A 172 3.76 -13.14 -5.61
CA ARG A 172 2.70 -12.92 -6.61
C ARG A 172 2.58 -11.47 -7.05
N PHE A 173 2.69 -10.54 -6.11
CA PHE A 173 2.39 -9.14 -6.37
C PHE A 173 3.60 -8.22 -6.46
N TYR A 174 4.76 -8.66 -5.99
CA TYR A 174 5.95 -7.81 -5.94
C TYR A 174 7.17 -8.41 -6.65
N LEU A 175 7.55 -9.65 -6.34
CA LEU A 175 8.75 -10.27 -6.92
C LEU A 175 8.55 -10.75 -8.37
N LEU A 176 7.35 -11.20 -8.74
CA LEU A 176 7.00 -11.44 -10.13
C LEU A 176 6.90 -10.10 -10.85
N PRO A 177 7.82 -9.77 -11.80
CA PRO A 177 7.84 -8.46 -12.43
C PRO A 177 6.55 -8.16 -13.18
N TYR A 178 6.14 -6.88 -13.15
CA TYR A 178 5.13 -6.36 -14.06
C TYR A 178 5.79 -5.93 -15.36
N ASP A 179 5.12 -6.14 -16.47
CA ASP A 179 5.49 -5.50 -17.74
C ASP A 179 5.10 -4.01 -17.68
N THR A 180 6.10 -3.14 -17.53
CA THR A 180 5.88 -1.70 -17.38
C THR A 180 5.47 -1.00 -18.67
N SER A 181 5.52 -1.69 -19.82
CA SER A 181 5.03 -1.21 -21.11
C SER A 181 3.53 -1.50 -21.32
N ARG A 182 2.91 -2.29 -20.45
CA ARG A 182 1.51 -2.71 -20.54
C ARG A 182 0.68 -2.11 -19.41
N ASP A 183 -0.64 -2.12 -19.61
CA ASP A 183 -1.60 -1.75 -18.57
C ASP A 183 -1.36 -2.53 -17.26
N PHE A 184 -1.26 -1.79 -16.16
CA PHE A 184 -1.08 -2.40 -14.84
C PHE A 184 -2.30 -3.21 -14.41
N TYR A 185 -3.48 -2.65 -14.58
CA TYR A 185 -4.71 -3.20 -13.99
C TYR A 185 -5.05 -4.57 -14.55
N SER A 186 -4.87 -4.79 -15.85
CA SER A 186 -5.08 -6.11 -16.47
C SER A 186 -4.14 -7.18 -15.89
N GLN A 187 -2.89 -6.82 -15.61
CA GLN A 187 -1.92 -7.72 -15.00
C GLN A 187 -2.25 -8.00 -13.52
N TYR A 188 -2.68 -6.95 -12.82
CA TYR A 188 -3.12 -7.07 -11.43
C TYR A 188 -4.36 -7.94 -11.29
N GLU A 189 -5.38 -7.73 -12.10
CA GLU A 189 -6.62 -8.51 -12.10
C GLU A 189 -6.38 -10.01 -12.29
N ALA A 190 -5.49 -10.38 -13.22
CA ALA A 190 -5.10 -11.78 -13.42
C ALA A 190 -4.38 -12.36 -12.19
N ARG A 191 -3.51 -11.58 -11.54
CA ARG A 191 -2.84 -12.00 -10.30
C ARG A 191 -3.79 -12.11 -9.14
N MET A 192 -4.72 -11.18 -9.02
CA MET A 192 -5.71 -11.16 -7.95
C MET A 192 -6.71 -12.32 -8.08
N ALA A 193 -7.15 -12.65 -9.28
CA ALA A 193 -8.02 -13.81 -9.51
C ALA A 193 -7.37 -15.11 -9.00
N ALA A 194 -6.11 -15.35 -9.35
CA ALA A 194 -5.36 -16.50 -8.86
C ALA A 194 -5.09 -16.44 -7.33
N ALA A 195 -4.92 -15.25 -6.77
CA ALA A 195 -4.69 -15.08 -5.33
C ALA A 195 -5.96 -15.32 -4.52
N LYS A 196 -7.11 -14.92 -5.02
CA LYS A 196 -8.41 -15.21 -4.39
C LYS A 196 -8.70 -16.72 -4.38
N GLU A 197 -8.49 -17.41 -5.51
CA GLU A 197 -8.60 -18.86 -5.59
C GLU A 197 -7.64 -19.57 -4.62
N TRP A 198 -6.39 -19.15 -4.58
CA TRP A 198 -5.42 -19.69 -3.63
C TRP A 198 -5.88 -19.47 -2.18
N SER A 199 -6.40 -18.30 -1.86
CA SER A 199 -6.80 -17.94 -0.49
C SER A 199 -8.02 -18.74 0.00
N GLU A 200 -8.87 -19.27 -0.89
CA GLU A 200 -9.99 -20.13 -0.51
C GLU A 200 -9.55 -21.46 0.09
N ASN A 201 -8.31 -21.88 -0.18
CA ASN A 201 -7.73 -23.14 0.29
C ASN A 201 -6.80 -22.98 1.53
N LEU A 202 -6.82 -21.81 2.19
CA LEU A 202 -6.05 -21.53 3.40
C LEU A 202 -6.70 -22.07 4.67
#